data_beaecd1bcc5e959563d1f64111faa408
#
_entry.id   beaecd1bcc5e959563d1f64111faa408
#
_cell.length_a   1.000
_cell.length_b   1.000
_cell.length_c   1.000
_cell.angle_alpha   90.00
_cell.angle_beta   90.00
_cell.angle_gamma   90.00
#
_symmetry.space_group_name_H-M   'P 1'
#
loop_
_entity.id
_entity.type
_entity.pdbx_description
1 polymer ?
#
loop_
_entity_poly.entity_id
_entity_poly.type
_entity_poly.pdbx_seq_one_letter_code
_entity_poly.pdbx_strand_id
1 'polypeptide(L)'
;MEDDMETSLAEDVKKPTRTLSPDSFFFMSPYRSFTTSGCFRRFSQPAVGGDALNGEFQQQMAAAFAEARAAGIRKPVMVGAIPFDTCQHSELYIPERWEAFSRPEKQRSARYAAPLEAMEVVERREIPEQDVFLAMVERAAALTATPEVDKVVLSRLIDITTRDRVDSGALMERLIAQNPASFNFHVPLSDGGVLLGASPELLLRKEGQHFSSLPLAGSARRQPDDVLDREAGNRLLASGKDRHEHELVTQAMKSVLGPRSSQLSLPESPQLITTPTLWHLATPIAGTALAEENAMSLACLLHPTPALSGFPHQAAKRLIAELEPFDRQLFGGIVGWCDDEGNGEWVVTIRCARLQQRTLRLFAGAGIVPASSPLGEWRETGVKLTTMLNVFGLN
;
A
#
# COMPACT_ATOMS: atom_id res chain seq x y z
N MET A 1 18.19 -65.38 -10.60
CA MET A 1 18.46 -64.70 -11.88
C MET A 1 17.20 -63.93 -12.20
N GLU A 2 17.17 -62.72 -11.75
CA GLU A 2 16.24 -61.69 -12.26
C GLU A 2 16.80 -60.38 -11.71
N ASP A 3 17.36 -59.58 -12.62
CA ASP A 3 17.91 -58.26 -12.36
C ASP A 3 16.77 -57.27 -12.20
N ASP A 4 16.63 -56.71 -11.05
CA ASP A 4 15.81 -55.54 -10.81
C ASP A 4 16.56 -54.27 -11.21
N MET A 5 16.18 -53.72 -12.34
CA MET A 5 16.59 -52.39 -12.77
C MET A 5 15.80 -51.32 -11.96
N GLU A 6 16.38 -50.78 -10.96
CA GLU A 6 15.91 -49.53 -10.33
C GLU A 6 16.11 -48.36 -11.31
N THR A 7 14.99 -47.94 -11.89
CA THR A 7 14.96 -46.68 -12.67
C THR A 7 14.85 -45.51 -11.69
N SER A 8 15.98 -44.89 -11.44
CA SER A 8 16.05 -43.59 -10.73
C SER A 8 15.32 -42.52 -11.54
N LEU A 9 14.13 -42.15 -11.11
CA LEU A 9 13.47 -40.92 -11.54
C LEU A 9 14.24 -39.72 -10.94
N ALA A 10 15.10 -39.12 -11.73
CA ALA A 10 15.68 -37.83 -11.44
C ALA A 10 14.53 -36.80 -11.41
N GLU A 11 14.18 -36.35 -10.23
CA GLU A 11 13.32 -35.18 -10.05
C GLU A 11 13.99 -34.01 -10.77
N ASP A 12 13.30 -33.49 -11.77
CA ASP A 12 13.62 -32.21 -12.41
C ASP A 12 13.58 -31.11 -11.34
N VAL A 13 14.73 -30.78 -10.81
CA VAL A 13 14.92 -29.59 -9.97
C VAL A 13 14.65 -28.38 -10.86
N LYS A 14 13.41 -27.89 -10.83
CA LYS A 14 13.02 -26.64 -11.47
C LYS A 14 14.03 -25.56 -11.10
N LYS A 15 14.66 -25.01 -12.14
CA LYS A 15 15.63 -23.91 -12.05
C LYS A 15 15.16 -22.79 -11.11
N PRO A 16 16.09 -22.12 -10.41
CA PRO A 16 15.75 -21.05 -9.47
C PRO A 16 14.88 -19.98 -10.15
N THR A 17 13.82 -19.60 -9.46
CA THR A 17 12.89 -18.53 -9.85
C THR A 17 13.64 -17.32 -10.39
N ARG A 18 13.30 -16.92 -11.62
CA ARG A 18 13.84 -15.72 -12.28
C ARG A 18 13.83 -14.56 -11.31
N THR A 19 14.97 -13.91 -11.13
CA THR A 19 15.10 -12.64 -10.39
C THR A 19 14.09 -11.65 -10.97
N LEU A 20 13.37 -10.94 -10.11
CA LEU A 20 12.38 -9.94 -10.53
C LEU A 20 13.08 -8.86 -11.35
N SER A 21 12.60 -8.63 -12.58
CA SER A 21 13.12 -7.54 -13.41
C SER A 21 12.68 -6.19 -12.85
N PRO A 22 13.57 -5.16 -12.85
CA PRO A 22 13.17 -3.81 -12.47
C PRO A 22 11.98 -3.24 -13.25
N ASP A 23 11.78 -3.71 -14.49
CA ASP A 23 10.68 -3.28 -15.38
C ASP A 23 9.39 -4.09 -15.21
N SER A 24 9.36 -5.02 -14.25
CA SER A 24 8.18 -5.86 -14.01
C SER A 24 7.35 -5.33 -12.85
N PHE A 25 6.05 -5.25 -13.04
CA PHE A 25 5.13 -5.16 -11.91
C PHE A 25 5.05 -6.51 -11.20
N PHE A 26 5.06 -6.45 -9.88
CA PHE A 26 4.87 -7.61 -9.02
C PHE A 26 3.84 -7.26 -7.94
N PHE A 27 2.90 -8.15 -7.72
CA PHE A 27 1.89 -8.00 -6.68
C PHE A 27 1.65 -9.35 -6.02
N MET A 28 1.81 -9.41 -4.70
CA MET A 28 1.58 -10.61 -3.91
C MET A 28 0.56 -10.34 -2.81
N SER A 29 -0.57 -11.00 -2.89
CA SER A 29 -1.67 -10.89 -1.95
C SER A 29 -2.21 -12.25 -1.49
N PRO A 30 -3.07 -12.29 -0.46
CA PRO A 30 -3.79 -13.50 -0.08
C PRO A 30 -4.75 -14.02 -1.17
N TYR A 31 -5.15 -13.16 -2.09
CA TYR A 31 -6.19 -13.45 -3.07
C TYR A 31 -5.63 -13.76 -4.45
N ARG A 32 -4.74 -12.91 -4.97
CA ARG A 32 -4.10 -13.13 -6.27
C ARG A 32 -2.65 -12.62 -6.23
N SER A 33 -1.73 -13.48 -6.70
CA SER A 33 -0.31 -13.12 -6.79
C SER A 33 0.17 -13.33 -8.22
N PHE A 34 0.80 -12.31 -8.81
CA PHE A 34 1.26 -12.36 -10.19
C PHE A 34 2.39 -11.35 -10.45
N THR A 35 3.09 -11.57 -11.54
CA THR A 35 4.07 -10.64 -12.10
C THR A 35 3.76 -10.36 -13.56
N THR A 36 4.29 -9.27 -14.10
CA THR A 36 4.05 -8.86 -15.47
C THR A 36 5.34 -8.81 -16.29
N SER A 37 5.20 -8.86 -17.61
CA SER A 37 6.30 -8.62 -18.54
C SER A 37 5.82 -7.83 -19.75
N GLY A 38 6.67 -6.92 -20.22
CA GLY A 38 6.37 -5.99 -21.29
C GLY A 38 5.38 -4.88 -20.87
N CYS A 39 5.27 -3.87 -21.69
CA CYS A 39 4.32 -2.77 -21.52
C CYS A 39 3.62 -2.54 -22.85
N PHE A 40 2.37 -2.98 -22.94
CA PHE A 40 1.54 -2.74 -24.13
C PHE A 40 1.16 -1.27 -24.24
N ARG A 41 0.67 -0.69 -23.13
CA ARG A 41 0.22 0.71 -23.12
C ARG A 41 0.36 1.32 -21.73
N ARG A 42 1.04 2.47 -21.63
CA ARG A 42 1.02 3.30 -20.43
C ARG A 42 -0.30 4.07 -20.34
N PHE A 43 -0.75 4.26 -19.11
CA PHE A 43 -1.95 4.99 -18.77
C PHE A 43 -1.62 5.99 -17.66
N SER A 44 -1.35 7.23 -18.05
CA SER A 44 -0.88 8.29 -17.14
C SER A 44 -1.96 9.32 -16.77
N GLN A 45 -3.22 9.05 -17.10
CA GLN A 45 -4.32 9.97 -16.81
C GLN A 45 -4.43 10.24 -15.30
N PRO A 46 -4.62 11.50 -14.90
CA PRO A 46 -4.97 11.82 -13.52
C PRO A 46 -6.26 11.12 -13.11
N ALA A 47 -6.27 10.54 -11.90
CA ALA A 47 -7.41 9.77 -11.42
C ALA A 47 -8.53 10.63 -10.79
N VAL A 48 -8.42 11.96 -10.91
CA VAL A 48 -9.47 12.88 -10.45
C VAL A 48 -10.80 12.57 -11.17
N GLY A 49 -11.87 12.40 -10.39
CA GLY A 49 -13.17 11.97 -10.92
C GLY A 49 -13.22 10.52 -11.42
N GLY A 50 -12.23 9.69 -11.08
CA GLY A 50 -12.15 8.29 -11.47
C GLY A 50 -13.27 7.40 -10.89
N ASP A 51 -13.99 7.87 -9.89
CA ASP A 51 -15.21 7.26 -9.35
C ASP A 51 -16.45 7.50 -10.21
N ALA A 52 -16.43 8.49 -11.13
CA ALA A 52 -17.53 8.78 -12.04
C ALA A 52 -17.52 7.81 -13.22
N LEU A 53 -18.46 6.86 -13.24
CA LEU A 53 -18.52 5.78 -14.24
C LEU A 53 -18.57 6.27 -15.69
N ASN A 54 -19.21 7.42 -15.93
CA ASN A 54 -19.26 8.08 -17.24
C ASN A 54 -18.20 9.17 -17.40
N GLY A 55 -17.25 9.28 -16.46
CA GLY A 55 -16.16 10.26 -16.47
C GLY A 55 -15.07 9.91 -17.47
N GLU A 56 -14.25 10.90 -17.78
CA GLU A 56 -13.16 10.77 -18.76
C GLU A 56 -12.17 9.66 -18.40
N PHE A 57 -11.79 9.55 -17.12
CA PHE A 57 -10.88 8.51 -16.67
C PHE A 57 -11.38 7.09 -16.97
N GLN A 58 -12.67 6.82 -16.66
CA GLN A 58 -13.30 5.51 -16.89
C GLN A 58 -13.44 5.22 -18.39
N GLN A 59 -13.81 6.23 -19.19
CA GLN A 59 -13.93 6.09 -20.64
C GLN A 59 -12.59 5.77 -21.29
N GLN A 60 -11.53 6.45 -20.88
CA GLN A 60 -10.18 6.23 -21.42
C GLN A 60 -9.61 4.86 -20.95
N MET A 61 -9.91 4.44 -19.73
CA MET A 61 -9.56 3.10 -19.23
C MET A 61 -10.26 2.01 -20.05
N ALA A 62 -11.56 2.15 -20.29
CA ALA A 62 -12.32 1.22 -21.13
C ALA A 62 -11.78 1.16 -22.57
N ALA A 63 -11.42 2.31 -23.15
CA ALA A 63 -10.79 2.38 -24.48
C ALA A 63 -9.42 1.65 -24.49
N ALA A 64 -8.61 1.83 -23.44
CA ALA A 64 -7.32 1.15 -23.33
C ALA A 64 -7.48 -0.39 -23.24
N PHE A 65 -8.47 -0.88 -22.51
CA PHE A 65 -8.79 -2.31 -22.48
C PHE A 65 -9.29 -2.83 -23.83
N ALA A 66 -10.14 -2.06 -24.52
CA ALA A 66 -10.63 -2.43 -25.87
C ALA A 66 -9.49 -2.56 -26.88
N GLU A 67 -8.52 -1.62 -26.86
CA GLU A 67 -7.32 -1.71 -27.70
C GLU A 67 -6.46 -2.93 -27.37
N ALA A 68 -6.26 -3.24 -26.08
CA ALA A 68 -5.53 -4.43 -25.66
C ALA A 68 -6.19 -5.72 -26.16
N ARG A 69 -7.52 -5.81 -26.07
CA ARG A 69 -8.30 -6.92 -26.61
C ARG A 69 -8.14 -7.02 -28.13
N ALA A 70 -8.25 -5.90 -28.86
CA ALA A 70 -8.06 -5.85 -30.31
C ALA A 70 -6.64 -6.28 -30.74
N ALA A 71 -5.63 -6.00 -29.91
CA ALA A 71 -4.26 -6.45 -30.09
C ALA A 71 -4.01 -7.94 -29.71
N GLY A 72 -5.04 -8.66 -29.27
CA GLY A 72 -4.97 -10.08 -28.95
C GLY A 72 -4.64 -10.43 -27.49
N ILE A 73 -4.60 -9.46 -26.60
CA ILE A 73 -4.45 -9.70 -25.14
C ILE A 73 -5.80 -10.18 -24.59
N ARG A 74 -5.91 -11.48 -24.36
CA ARG A 74 -7.21 -12.13 -24.04
C ARG A 74 -7.78 -11.74 -22.66
N LYS A 75 -6.92 -11.47 -21.70
CA LYS A 75 -7.28 -11.08 -20.31
C LYS A 75 -6.44 -9.88 -19.90
N PRO A 76 -6.74 -8.69 -20.45
CA PRO A 76 -5.97 -7.52 -20.13
C PRO A 76 -6.19 -7.11 -18.67
N VAL A 77 -5.10 -6.73 -18.02
CA VAL A 77 -5.11 -6.14 -16.69
C VAL A 77 -4.44 -4.77 -16.76
N MET A 78 -4.94 -3.83 -15.98
CA MET A 78 -4.25 -2.56 -15.74
C MET A 78 -3.62 -2.65 -14.35
N VAL A 79 -2.33 -2.37 -14.28
CA VAL A 79 -1.52 -2.48 -13.06
C VAL A 79 -0.78 -1.18 -12.78
N GLY A 80 -0.40 -0.95 -11.54
CA GLY A 80 0.46 0.17 -11.17
C GLY A 80 -0.02 0.91 -9.94
N ALA A 81 0.20 2.23 -9.92
CA ALA A 81 -0.08 3.08 -8.77
C ALA A 81 -0.75 4.40 -9.15
N ILE A 82 -1.59 4.90 -8.25
CA ILE A 82 -2.24 6.21 -8.33
C ILE A 82 -1.70 7.08 -7.19
N PRO A 83 -1.26 8.32 -7.46
CA PRO A 83 -0.73 9.23 -6.45
C PRO A 83 -1.74 9.58 -5.34
N PHE A 84 -1.22 10.09 -4.22
CA PHE A 84 -2.04 10.67 -3.15
C PHE A 84 -2.89 11.84 -3.66
N ASP A 85 -2.30 12.73 -4.43
CA ASP A 85 -3.05 13.75 -5.15
C ASP A 85 -3.51 13.20 -6.51
N THR A 86 -4.80 12.94 -6.62
CA THR A 86 -5.44 12.40 -7.83
C THR A 86 -5.38 13.32 -9.05
N CYS A 87 -4.98 14.59 -8.89
CA CYS A 87 -4.72 15.51 -10.00
C CYS A 87 -3.37 15.28 -10.66
N GLN A 88 -2.46 14.54 -10.01
CA GLN A 88 -1.17 14.16 -10.60
C GLN A 88 -1.32 12.96 -11.54
N HIS A 89 -0.34 12.78 -12.42
CA HIS A 89 -0.32 11.68 -13.37
C HIS A 89 -0.24 10.33 -12.66
N SER A 90 -1.09 9.39 -13.08
CA SER A 90 -1.06 8.00 -12.63
C SER A 90 0.12 7.24 -13.23
N GLU A 91 0.67 6.31 -12.48
CA GLU A 91 1.71 5.36 -12.91
C GLU A 91 1.07 4.00 -13.19
N LEU A 92 0.15 3.98 -14.17
CA LEU A 92 -0.59 2.79 -14.56
C LEU A 92 -0.15 2.32 -15.96
N TYR A 93 -0.31 1.03 -16.23
CA TYR A 93 -0.12 0.48 -17.56
C TYR A 93 -0.82 -0.86 -17.75
N ILE A 94 -1.07 -1.22 -19.02
CA ILE A 94 -1.48 -2.56 -19.42
C ILE A 94 -0.23 -3.32 -19.86
N PRO A 95 0.14 -4.42 -19.21
CA PRO A 95 1.28 -5.25 -19.62
C PRO A 95 0.93 -6.07 -20.87
N GLU A 96 1.96 -6.48 -21.63
CA GLU A 96 1.80 -7.44 -22.72
C GLU A 96 1.40 -8.83 -22.21
N ARG A 97 1.92 -9.22 -21.05
CA ARG A 97 1.66 -10.52 -20.40
C ARG A 97 1.72 -10.39 -18.89
N TRP A 98 0.97 -11.24 -18.24
CA TRP A 98 1.08 -11.46 -16.81
C TRP A 98 1.05 -12.96 -16.50
N GLU A 99 1.71 -13.35 -15.42
CA GLU A 99 1.85 -14.72 -14.98
C GLU A 99 1.56 -14.83 -13.49
N ALA A 100 0.61 -15.68 -13.13
CA ALA A 100 0.29 -15.97 -11.74
C ALA A 100 1.35 -16.87 -11.11
N PHE A 101 1.61 -16.68 -9.82
CA PHE A 101 2.49 -17.53 -9.03
C PHE A 101 1.86 -17.91 -7.68
N SER A 102 2.39 -18.97 -7.08
CA SER A 102 1.96 -19.43 -5.76
C SER A 102 2.59 -18.55 -4.65
N ARG A 103 1.73 -17.87 -3.90
CA ARG A 103 2.18 -17.07 -2.73
C ARG A 103 2.97 -17.91 -1.71
N PRO A 104 2.51 -19.10 -1.24
CA PRO A 104 3.28 -19.91 -0.31
C PRO A 104 4.65 -20.35 -0.84
N GLU A 105 4.76 -20.67 -2.14
CA GLU A 105 6.03 -21.03 -2.75
C GLU A 105 6.98 -19.83 -2.80
N LYS A 106 6.49 -18.65 -3.18
CA LYS A 106 7.27 -17.43 -3.20
C LYS A 106 7.76 -17.04 -1.82
N GLN A 107 6.92 -17.17 -0.79
CA GLN A 107 7.31 -16.94 0.60
C GLN A 107 8.39 -17.92 1.08
N ARG A 108 8.30 -19.20 0.71
CA ARG A 108 9.35 -20.18 1.02
C ARG A 108 10.66 -19.81 0.32
N SER A 109 10.60 -19.53 -0.97
CA SER A 109 11.78 -19.13 -1.77
C SER A 109 12.48 -17.91 -1.17
N ALA A 110 11.72 -16.87 -0.80
CA ALA A 110 12.26 -15.64 -0.24
C ALA A 110 13.01 -15.84 1.09
N ARG A 111 12.63 -16.82 1.91
CA ARG A 111 13.34 -17.16 3.15
C ARG A 111 14.76 -17.70 2.93
N TYR A 112 15.01 -18.26 1.76
CA TYR A 112 16.30 -18.82 1.37
C TYR A 112 17.06 -17.94 0.37
N ALA A 113 16.55 -16.73 0.11
CA ALA A 113 17.27 -15.78 -0.72
C ALA A 113 18.62 -15.40 -0.11
N ALA A 114 19.59 -15.13 -0.97
CA ALA A 114 20.91 -14.71 -0.51
C ALA A 114 20.81 -13.46 0.38
N PRO A 115 21.65 -13.35 1.41
CA PRO A 115 21.73 -12.13 2.20
C PRO A 115 22.03 -10.94 1.28
N LEU A 116 21.32 -9.82 1.54
CA LEU A 116 21.66 -8.57 0.86
C LEU A 116 23.06 -8.12 1.33
N GLU A 117 23.92 -7.73 0.39
CA GLU A 117 25.17 -7.08 0.76
C GLU A 117 24.86 -5.81 1.56
N ALA A 118 25.70 -5.51 2.56
CA ALA A 118 25.53 -4.33 3.38
C ALA A 118 25.59 -3.07 2.50
N MET A 119 24.54 -2.28 2.51
CA MET A 119 24.49 -1.02 1.78
C MET A 119 25.34 0.02 2.49
N GLU A 120 26.32 0.57 1.80
CA GLU A 120 27.10 1.70 2.31
C GLU A 120 26.31 2.99 2.10
N VAL A 121 25.85 3.58 3.21
CA VAL A 121 25.12 4.85 3.21
C VAL A 121 26.12 6.00 3.13
N VAL A 122 25.94 6.85 2.12
CA VAL A 122 26.72 8.07 1.92
C VAL A 122 26.05 9.27 2.58
N GLU A 123 24.72 9.32 2.51
CA GLU A 123 23.93 10.39 3.10
C GLU A 123 22.59 9.86 3.61
N ARG A 124 22.16 10.36 4.76
CA ARG A 124 20.81 10.14 5.32
C ARG A 124 20.23 11.48 5.79
N ARG A 125 19.03 11.79 5.34
CA ARG A 125 18.37 13.07 5.63
C ARG A 125 16.91 12.84 5.98
N GLU A 126 16.48 13.34 7.14
CA GLU A 126 15.09 13.33 7.58
C GLU A 126 14.39 14.62 7.12
N ILE A 127 13.18 14.53 6.57
CA ILE A 127 12.41 15.66 6.06
C ILE A 127 10.95 15.55 6.54
N PRO A 128 10.45 16.51 7.31
CA PRO A 128 11.25 17.54 7.99
C PRO A 128 12.09 16.95 9.12
N GLU A 129 13.02 17.75 9.63
CA GLU A 129 13.74 17.47 10.87
C GLU A 129 12.77 17.41 12.07
N GLN A 130 13.24 16.82 13.17
CA GLN A 130 12.38 16.52 14.31
C GLN A 130 11.63 17.72 14.85
N ASP A 131 12.32 18.82 15.15
CA ASP A 131 11.69 20.01 15.76
C ASP A 131 10.62 20.62 14.84
N VAL A 132 10.83 20.60 13.53
CA VAL A 132 9.85 21.08 12.55
C VAL A 132 8.64 20.16 12.54
N PHE A 133 8.84 18.83 12.56
CA PHE A 133 7.74 17.88 12.64
C PHE A 133 6.94 18.01 13.93
N LEU A 134 7.61 18.20 15.08
CA LEU A 134 6.94 18.42 16.37
C LEU A 134 6.05 19.67 16.32
N ALA A 135 6.56 20.78 15.77
CA ALA A 135 5.79 22.02 15.60
C ALA A 135 4.60 21.85 14.64
N MET A 136 4.77 21.07 13.54
CA MET A 136 3.68 20.72 12.63
C MET A 136 2.55 19.97 13.36
N VAL A 137 2.91 18.97 14.16
CA VAL A 137 1.94 18.16 14.92
C VAL A 137 1.22 19.03 15.96
N GLU A 138 1.94 19.87 16.70
CA GLU A 138 1.35 20.80 17.68
C GLU A 138 0.31 21.71 17.03
N ARG A 139 0.67 22.32 15.90
CA ARG A 139 -0.25 23.19 15.13
C ARG A 139 -1.47 22.41 14.62
N ALA A 140 -1.26 21.22 14.07
CA ALA A 140 -2.33 20.39 13.58
C ALA A 140 -3.28 19.92 14.69
N ALA A 141 -2.75 19.50 15.84
CA ALA A 141 -3.55 19.10 17.00
C ALA A 141 -4.43 20.25 17.51
N ALA A 142 -3.90 21.48 17.53
CA ALA A 142 -4.68 22.66 17.87
C ALA A 142 -5.82 22.92 16.86
N LEU A 143 -5.56 22.75 15.56
CA LEU A 143 -6.57 22.93 14.51
C LEU A 143 -7.64 21.83 14.54
N THR A 144 -7.27 20.57 14.85
CA THR A 144 -8.23 19.48 14.97
C THR A 144 -9.14 19.59 16.21
N ALA A 145 -8.83 20.48 17.13
CA ALA A 145 -9.71 20.86 18.23
C ALA A 145 -10.78 21.91 17.84
N THR A 146 -10.76 22.40 16.60
CA THR A 146 -11.75 23.33 16.03
C THR A 146 -12.77 22.57 15.16
N PRO A 147 -13.94 23.17 14.86
CA PRO A 147 -14.96 22.52 14.02
C PRO A 147 -14.55 22.35 12.55
N GLU A 148 -13.41 22.88 12.13
CA GLU A 148 -13.00 22.90 10.71
C GLU A 148 -12.37 21.57 10.27
N VAL A 149 -11.64 20.91 11.16
CA VAL A 149 -10.90 19.67 10.88
C VAL A 149 -10.98 18.75 12.10
N ASP A 150 -11.52 17.55 11.97
CA ASP A 150 -11.58 16.57 13.07
C ASP A 150 -10.31 15.72 13.16
N LYS A 151 -9.67 15.51 12.00
CA LYS A 151 -8.45 14.69 11.86
C LYS A 151 -7.64 15.15 10.67
N VAL A 152 -6.30 15.14 10.80
CA VAL A 152 -5.37 15.26 9.67
C VAL A 152 -4.25 14.23 9.82
N VAL A 153 -3.77 13.66 8.72
CA VAL A 153 -2.58 12.80 8.72
C VAL A 153 -1.38 13.63 8.31
N LEU A 154 -0.36 13.70 9.15
CA LEU A 154 0.91 14.34 8.84
C LEU A 154 2.01 13.30 8.64
N SER A 155 2.84 13.56 7.65
CA SER A 155 3.88 12.62 7.22
C SER A 155 5.26 13.23 7.32
N ARG A 156 6.25 12.35 7.36
CA ARG A 156 7.67 12.67 7.17
C ARG A 156 8.34 11.61 6.32
N LEU A 157 9.49 11.94 5.78
CA LEU A 157 10.27 11.04 4.94
C LEU A 157 11.74 10.98 5.35
N ILE A 158 12.42 9.94 4.90
CA ILE A 158 13.87 9.81 4.98
C ILE A 158 14.40 9.60 3.56
N ASP A 159 15.31 10.48 3.14
CA ASP A 159 16.12 10.28 1.94
C ASP A 159 17.45 9.63 2.33
N ILE A 160 17.80 8.56 1.63
CA ILE A 160 19.05 7.82 1.83
C ILE A 160 19.75 7.70 0.48
N THR A 161 21.02 8.11 0.42
CA THR A 161 21.88 7.91 -0.74
C THR A 161 22.90 6.84 -0.41
N THR A 162 22.99 5.81 -1.23
CA THR A 162 23.96 4.73 -1.12
C THR A 162 25.14 4.94 -2.08
N ARG A 163 26.28 4.29 -1.81
CA ARG A 163 27.44 4.34 -2.71
C ARG A 163 27.13 3.68 -4.03
N ASP A 164 26.56 2.49 -4.01
CA ASP A 164 26.28 1.68 -5.18
C ASP A 164 24.78 1.68 -5.52
N ARG A 165 24.46 1.22 -6.72
CA ARG A 165 23.07 1.00 -7.14
C ARG A 165 22.43 -0.09 -6.30
N VAL A 166 21.18 0.12 -5.95
CA VAL A 166 20.41 -0.84 -5.15
C VAL A 166 19.59 -1.74 -6.07
N ASP A 167 19.68 -3.04 -5.84
CA ASP A 167 18.91 -4.06 -6.58
C ASP A 167 17.49 -4.17 -5.98
N SER A 168 16.50 -3.69 -6.73
CA SER A 168 15.09 -3.76 -6.30
C SER A 168 14.55 -5.18 -6.20
N GLY A 169 15.07 -6.11 -7.01
CA GLY A 169 14.67 -7.52 -6.96
C GLY A 169 15.14 -8.20 -5.68
N ALA A 170 16.38 -7.98 -5.29
CA ALA A 170 16.93 -8.49 -4.03
C ALA A 170 16.21 -7.86 -2.81
N LEU A 171 15.86 -6.58 -2.87
CA LEU A 171 15.05 -5.93 -1.84
C LEU A 171 13.65 -6.56 -1.73
N MET A 172 13.01 -6.91 -2.84
CA MET A 172 11.70 -7.57 -2.83
C MET A 172 11.74 -8.95 -2.17
N GLU A 173 12.76 -9.76 -2.43
CA GLU A 173 12.90 -11.05 -1.74
C GLU A 173 12.97 -10.88 -0.22
N ARG A 174 13.75 -9.90 0.24
CA ARG A 174 13.89 -9.59 1.66
C ARG A 174 12.60 -9.00 2.25
N LEU A 175 11.91 -8.14 1.51
CA LEU A 175 10.64 -7.55 1.91
C LEU A 175 9.59 -8.64 2.13
N ILE A 176 9.47 -9.61 1.21
CA ILE A 176 8.55 -10.74 1.29
C ILE A 176 8.90 -11.62 2.50
N ALA A 177 10.20 -11.91 2.71
CA ALA A 177 10.64 -12.72 3.84
C ALA A 177 10.29 -12.11 5.20
N GLN A 178 10.44 -10.79 5.32
CA GLN A 178 10.18 -10.07 6.57
C GLN A 178 8.69 -9.73 6.77
N ASN A 179 7.92 -9.58 5.69
CA ASN A 179 6.52 -9.16 5.71
C ASN A 179 5.62 -10.14 4.93
N PRO A 180 5.61 -11.44 5.27
CA PRO A 180 4.92 -12.47 4.48
C PRO A 180 3.40 -12.32 4.49
N ALA A 181 2.81 -11.70 5.52
CA ALA A 181 1.37 -11.51 5.65
C ALA A 181 0.85 -10.26 4.93
N SER A 182 1.72 -9.32 4.59
CA SER A 182 1.36 -8.06 3.94
C SER A 182 1.13 -8.23 2.43
N PHE A 183 0.54 -7.20 1.83
CA PHE A 183 0.48 -7.04 0.38
C PHE A 183 1.83 -6.52 -0.10
N ASN A 184 2.61 -7.37 -0.75
CA ASN A 184 3.94 -7.01 -1.24
C ASN A 184 3.83 -6.59 -2.70
N PHE A 185 4.44 -5.45 -3.05
CA PHE A 185 4.34 -4.89 -4.39
C PHE A 185 5.65 -4.29 -4.87
N HIS A 186 5.84 -4.31 -6.19
CA HIS A 186 6.92 -3.65 -6.93
C HIS A 186 6.32 -3.06 -8.20
N VAL A 187 6.49 -1.76 -8.38
CA VAL A 187 5.92 -1.00 -9.49
C VAL A 187 7.04 -0.28 -10.24
N PRO A 188 7.28 -0.62 -11.52
CA PRO A 188 8.18 0.16 -12.36
C PRO A 188 7.53 1.51 -12.70
N LEU A 189 8.27 2.60 -12.48
CA LEU A 189 7.80 3.96 -12.72
C LEU A 189 8.24 4.48 -14.09
N SER A 190 7.52 5.47 -14.60
CA SER A 190 7.76 6.07 -15.92
C SER A 190 9.12 6.77 -16.04
N ASP A 191 9.68 7.22 -14.92
CA ASP A 191 10.98 7.90 -14.84
C ASP A 191 12.17 6.95 -14.60
N GLY A 192 11.95 5.63 -14.69
CA GLY A 192 12.96 4.60 -14.45
C GLY A 192 13.22 4.31 -12.97
N GLY A 193 12.44 4.91 -12.07
CA GLY A 193 12.41 4.55 -10.65
C GLY A 193 11.53 3.32 -10.40
N VAL A 194 11.53 2.87 -9.15
CA VAL A 194 10.71 1.76 -8.67
C VAL A 194 10.05 2.16 -7.36
N LEU A 195 8.75 1.89 -7.23
CA LEU A 195 8.05 1.89 -5.96
C LEU A 195 7.95 0.45 -5.46
N LEU A 196 8.37 0.19 -4.24
CA LEU A 196 8.25 -1.13 -3.62
C LEU A 196 7.77 -1.00 -2.17
N GLY A 197 7.05 -2.02 -1.68
CA GLY A 197 6.50 -1.95 -0.33
C GLY A 197 5.77 -3.20 0.13
N ALA A 198 5.39 -3.18 1.41
CA ALA A 198 4.62 -4.22 2.08
C ALA A 198 3.45 -3.58 2.86
N SER A 199 2.37 -3.26 2.16
CA SER A 199 1.20 -2.65 2.76
C SER A 199 0.40 -3.66 3.59
N PRO A 200 -0.02 -3.31 4.80
CA PRO A 200 -0.97 -4.11 5.56
C PRO A 200 -2.44 -3.77 5.24
N GLU A 201 -2.71 -2.74 4.44
CA GLU A 201 -4.03 -2.13 4.33
C GLU A 201 -4.68 -2.35 2.97
N LEU A 202 -5.74 -3.17 2.95
CA LEU A 202 -6.59 -3.36 1.78
C LEU A 202 -7.56 -2.18 1.66
N LEU A 203 -7.39 -1.36 0.62
CA LEU A 203 -8.34 -0.31 0.29
C LEU A 203 -9.62 -0.90 -0.30
N LEU A 204 -9.48 -1.73 -1.33
CA LEU A 204 -10.61 -2.36 -2.00
C LEU A 204 -10.18 -3.63 -2.74
N ARG A 205 -10.95 -4.68 -2.59
CA ARG A 205 -10.98 -5.84 -3.47
C ARG A 205 -12.39 -6.02 -3.98
N LYS A 206 -12.54 -6.24 -5.27
CA LYS A 206 -13.81 -6.56 -5.92
C LYS A 206 -13.66 -7.78 -6.81
N GLU A 207 -14.59 -8.72 -6.68
CA GLU A 207 -14.70 -9.92 -7.52
C GLU A 207 -16.16 -10.18 -7.82
N GLY A 208 -16.53 -10.18 -9.10
CA GLY A 208 -17.94 -10.11 -9.50
C GLY A 208 -18.60 -8.87 -8.90
N GLN A 209 -19.69 -9.03 -8.20
CA GLN A 209 -20.35 -7.92 -7.49
C GLN A 209 -19.89 -7.76 -6.02
N HIS A 210 -19.18 -8.73 -5.47
CA HIS A 210 -18.73 -8.65 -4.08
C HIS A 210 -17.47 -7.80 -3.94
N PHE A 211 -17.45 -6.93 -2.93
CA PHE A 211 -16.27 -6.18 -2.57
C PHE A 211 -15.94 -6.31 -1.08
N SER A 212 -14.70 -6.08 -0.76
CA SER A 212 -14.20 -6.01 0.61
C SER A 212 -13.13 -4.93 0.74
N SER A 213 -13.02 -4.40 1.96
CA SER A 213 -12.01 -3.43 2.37
C SER A 213 -11.59 -3.73 3.81
N LEU A 214 -10.37 -3.35 4.18
CA LEU A 214 -9.86 -3.50 5.54
C LEU A 214 -9.06 -2.25 5.95
N PRO A 215 -9.76 -1.14 6.25
CA PRO A 215 -9.10 0.08 6.70
C PRO A 215 -8.42 -0.13 8.06
N LEU A 216 -7.28 0.54 8.21
CA LEU A 216 -6.47 0.56 9.42
C LEU A 216 -6.31 1.99 9.92
N ALA A 217 -6.61 2.24 11.19
CA ALA A 217 -6.28 3.48 11.87
C ALA A 217 -6.12 3.21 13.37
N GLY A 218 -5.15 3.87 13.99
CA GLY A 218 -4.68 3.53 15.32
C GLY A 218 -3.67 2.38 15.31
N SER A 219 -2.55 2.57 16.02
CA SER A 219 -1.48 1.57 16.09
C SER A 219 -0.71 1.60 17.40
N ALA A 220 -0.15 0.45 17.79
CA ALA A 220 0.74 0.32 18.92
C ALA A 220 1.93 -0.57 18.57
N ARG A 221 3.11 -0.23 19.12
CA ARG A 221 4.33 -1.00 18.88
C ARG A 221 4.21 -2.41 19.48
N ARG A 222 4.64 -3.42 18.71
CA ARG A 222 4.83 -4.78 19.19
C ARG A 222 5.92 -4.83 20.27
N GLN A 223 5.75 -5.73 21.23
CA GLN A 223 6.71 -5.92 22.32
C GLN A 223 7.40 -7.29 22.16
N PRO A 224 8.69 -7.41 22.58
CA PRO A 224 9.40 -8.68 22.50
C PRO A 224 8.85 -9.76 23.46
N ASP A 225 8.28 -9.36 24.58
CA ASP A 225 7.65 -10.25 25.55
C ASP A 225 6.19 -10.47 25.22
N ASP A 226 5.73 -11.72 25.17
CA ASP A 226 4.37 -12.10 24.76
C ASP A 226 3.27 -11.54 25.68
N VAL A 227 3.54 -11.33 26.97
CA VAL A 227 2.56 -10.77 27.90
C VAL A 227 2.43 -9.27 27.66
N LEU A 228 3.55 -8.57 27.61
CA LEU A 228 3.59 -7.13 27.33
C LEU A 228 3.05 -6.81 25.93
N ASP A 229 3.25 -7.69 24.97
CA ASP A 229 2.72 -7.52 23.61
C ASP A 229 1.19 -7.61 23.57
N ARG A 230 0.60 -8.63 24.23
CA ARG A 230 -0.86 -8.72 24.37
C ARG A 230 -1.46 -7.54 25.12
N GLU A 231 -0.79 -7.08 26.19
CA GLU A 231 -1.21 -5.88 26.90
C GLU A 231 -1.16 -4.64 26.04
N ALA A 232 -0.14 -4.49 25.19
CA ALA A 232 -0.05 -3.37 24.24
C ALA A 232 -1.23 -3.38 23.25
N GLY A 233 -1.58 -4.56 22.69
CA GLY A 233 -2.77 -4.72 21.85
C GLY A 233 -4.08 -4.38 22.58
N ASN A 234 -4.24 -4.87 23.81
CA ASN A 234 -5.44 -4.61 24.62
C ASN A 234 -5.56 -3.12 24.98
N ARG A 235 -4.46 -2.44 25.30
CA ARG A 235 -4.45 -0.99 25.53
C ARG A 235 -4.83 -0.22 24.28
N LEU A 236 -4.36 -0.62 23.10
CA LEU A 236 -4.76 -0.02 21.82
C LEU A 236 -6.27 -0.18 21.61
N LEU A 237 -6.82 -1.38 21.82
CA LEU A 237 -8.26 -1.64 21.65
C LEU A 237 -9.11 -0.84 22.63
N ALA A 238 -8.60 -0.52 23.82
CA ALA A 238 -9.26 0.29 24.84
C ALA A 238 -9.00 1.80 24.71
N SER A 239 -8.08 2.23 23.84
CA SER A 239 -7.68 3.63 23.68
C SER A 239 -8.80 4.46 23.08
N GLY A 240 -9.30 5.44 23.83
CA GLY A 240 -10.33 6.36 23.33
C GLY A 240 -9.85 7.22 22.15
N LYS A 241 -8.58 7.65 22.17
CA LYS A 241 -7.95 8.39 21.07
C LYS A 241 -7.97 7.58 19.78
N ASP A 242 -7.41 6.35 19.83
CA ASP A 242 -7.24 5.51 18.65
C ASP A 242 -8.58 5.00 18.11
N ARG A 243 -9.52 4.71 19.00
CA ARG A 243 -10.90 4.34 18.60
C ARG A 243 -11.62 5.48 17.90
N HIS A 244 -11.51 6.70 18.42
CA HIS A 244 -12.09 7.89 17.78
C HIS A 244 -11.49 8.13 16.39
N GLU A 245 -10.17 8.06 16.28
CA GLU A 245 -9.47 8.16 14.99
C GLU A 245 -9.97 7.10 13.99
N HIS A 246 -10.11 5.86 14.43
CA HIS A 246 -10.58 4.75 13.60
C HIS A 246 -12.03 4.91 13.18
N GLU A 247 -12.88 5.38 14.07
CA GLU A 247 -14.32 5.62 13.80
C GLU A 247 -14.52 6.66 12.70
N LEU A 248 -13.75 7.75 12.69
CA LEU A 248 -13.80 8.75 11.62
C LEU A 248 -13.54 8.12 10.25
N VAL A 249 -12.59 7.18 10.16
CA VAL A 249 -12.28 6.47 8.92
C VAL A 249 -13.43 5.57 8.49
N THR A 250 -13.94 4.74 9.39
CA THR A 250 -14.99 3.75 9.05
C THR A 250 -16.32 4.41 8.72
N GLN A 251 -16.69 5.48 9.41
CA GLN A 251 -17.90 6.25 9.12
C GLN A 251 -17.81 6.97 7.76
N ALA A 252 -16.66 7.58 7.44
CA ALA A 252 -16.45 8.21 6.14
C ALA A 252 -16.56 7.17 5.00
N MET A 253 -15.92 6.01 5.14
CA MET A 253 -16.02 4.93 4.15
C MET A 253 -17.45 4.40 4.00
N LYS A 254 -18.15 4.21 5.12
CA LYS A 254 -19.57 3.81 5.12
C LYS A 254 -20.45 4.79 4.35
N SER A 255 -20.22 6.09 4.54
CA SER A 255 -21.02 7.14 3.92
C SER A 255 -20.90 7.17 2.40
N VAL A 256 -19.72 6.88 1.84
CA VAL A 256 -19.49 6.88 0.39
C VAL A 256 -19.78 5.54 -0.26
N LEU A 257 -19.56 4.41 0.43
CA LEU A 257 -19.86 3.07 -0.08
C LEU A 257 -21.35 2.74 -0.05
N GLY A 258 -22.11 3.26 0.94
CA GLY A 258 -23.53 2.98 1.08
C GLY A 258 -24.33 3.22 -0.20
N PRO A 259 -24.27 4.41 -0.83
CA PRO A 259 -24.97 4.71 -2.07
C PRO A 259 -24.53 3.89 -3.29
N ARG A 260 -23.34 3.27 -3.24
CA ARG A 260 -22.74 2.45 -4.32
C ARG A 260 -22.93 0.95 -4.12
N SER A 261 -23.68 0.56 -3.08
CA SER A 261 -23.86 -0.83 -2.67
C SER A 261 -25.32 -1.18 -2.54
N SER A 262 -25.71 -2.38 -2.95
CA SER A 262 -27.01 -2.98 -2.64
C SER A 262 -27.04 -3.58 -1.23
N GLN A 263 -25.90 -3.99 -0.73
CA GLN A 263 -25.67 -4.48 0.63
C GLN A 263 -24.32 -3.99 1.15
N LEU A 264 -24.26 -3.57 2.41
CA LEU A 264 -23.04 -3.12 3.08
C LEU A 264 -23.02 -3.63 4.52
N SER A 265 -21.93 -4.27 4.93
CA SER A 265 -21.74 -4.82 6.27
C SER A 265 -20.45 -4.26 6.88
N LEU A 266 -20.56 -3.72 8.08
CA LEU A 266 -19.45 -3.28 8.93
C LEU A 266 -19.72 -3.72 10.37
N PRO A 267 -18.75 -4.34 11.07
CA PRO A 267 -18.81 -4.53 12.51
C PRO A 267 -18.88 -3.19 13.26
N GLU A 268 -19.59 -3.17 14.39
CA GLU A 268 -19.67 -1.98 15.25
C GLU A 268 -18.35 -1.64 15.96
N SER A 269 -17.50 -2.63 16.16
CA SER A 269 -16.22 -2.48 16.87
C SER A 269 -15.07 -2.98 16.02
N PRO A 270 -13.91 -2.30 16.09
CA PRO A 270 -12.70 -2.76 15.41
C PRO A 270 -12.14 -4.03 16.07
N GLN A 271 -11.38 -4.77 15.30
CA GLN A 271 -10.56 -5.90 15.75
C GLN A 271 -9.08 -5.54 15.72
N LEU A 272 -8.27 -6.30 16.45
CA LEU A 272 -6.81 -6.19 16.40
C LEU A 272 -6.25 -7.05 15.28
N ILE A 273 -5.36 -6.47 14.49
CA ILE A 273 -4.48 -7.22 13.58
C ILE A 273 -3.02 -6.85 13.83
N THR A 274 -2.10 -7.70 13.38
CA THR A 274 -0.66 -7.52 13.58
C THR A 274 0.10 -7.42 12.28
N THR A 275 1.14 -6.59 12.30
CA THR A 275 2.28 -6.66 11.40
C THR A 275 3.52 -7.09 12.22
N PRO A 276 4.68 -7.31 11.60
CA PRO A 276 5.90 -7.64 12.37
C PRO A 276 6.27 -6.61 13.44
N THR A 277 5.94 -5.33 13.23
CA THR A 277 6.34 -4.22 14.11
C THR A 277 5.21 -3.57 14.89
N LEU A 278 3.97 -3.74 14.47
CA LEU A 278 2.82 -2.99 14.98
C LEU A 278 1.58 -3.86 15.21
N TRP A 279 0.79 -3.50 16.21
CA TRP A 279 -0.65 -3.75 16.32
C TRP A 279 -1.42 -2.67 15.58
N HIS A 280 -2.57 -3.02 14.99
CA HIS A 280 -3.49 -2.07 14.35
C HIS A 280 -4.93 -2.36 14.74
N LEU A 281 -5.72 -1.30 14.85
CA LEU A 281 -7.18 -1.41 14.79
C LEU A 281 -7.60 -1.57 13.32
N ALA A 282 -8.47 -2.53 13.05
CA ALA A 282 -8.96 -2.87 11.72
C ALA A 282 -10.47 -3.13 11.76
N THR A 283 -11.18 -2.71 10.73
CA THR A 283 -12.60 -3.01 10.56
C THR A 283 -12.84 -3.65 9.19
N PRO A 284 -13.21 -4.94 9.12
CA PRO A 284 -13.55 -5.56 7.86
C PRO A 284 -14.88 -4.97 7.34
N ILE A 285 -14.81 -4.38 6.14
CA ILE A 285 -15.97 -3.89 5.40
C ILE A 285 -16.22 -4.85 4.25
N ALA A 286 -17.45 -5.28 4.07
CA ALA A 286 -17.84 -6.13 2.96
C ALA A 286 -19.18 -5.68 2.39
N GLY A 287 -19.40 -5.90 1.10
CA GLY A 287 -20.64 -5.50 0.45
C GLY A 287 -20.84 -6.11 -0.92
N THR A 288 -22.01 -5.82 -1.47
CA THR A 288 -22.38 -6.12 -2.86
C THR A 288 -22.53 -4.79 -3.59
N ALA A 289 -21.65 -4.54 -4.55
CA ALA A 289 -21.66 -3.32 -5.34
C ALA A 289 -22.87 -3.27 -6.28
N LEU A 290 -23.27 -2.06 -6.68
CA LEU A 290 -24.22 -1.88 -7.77
C LEU A 290 -23.63 -2.46 -9.07
N ALA A 291 -24.48 -2.86 -10.01
CA ALA A 291 -24.09 -3.66 -11.18
C ALA A 291 -23.08 -2.94 -12.11
N GLU A 292 -23.15 -1.64 -12.19
CA GLU A 292 -22.29 -0.79 -13.02
C GLU A 292 -20.90 -0.50 -12.39
N GLU A 293 -20.74 -0.73 -11.09
CA GLU A 293 -19.50 -0.41 -10.39
C GLU A 293 -18.38 -1.39 -10.75
N ASN A 294 -17.18 -0.87 -10.89
CA ASN A 294 -15.97 -1.65 -11.08
C ASN A 294 -14.95 -1.42 -9.95
N ALA A 295 -13.90 -2.24 -9.88
CA ALA A 295 -12.90 -2.12 -8.83
C ALA A 295 -12.19 -0.76 -8.82
N MET A 296 -11.95 -0.17 -9.99
CA MET A 296 -11.30 1.13 -10.11
C MET A 296 -12.23 2.26 -9.66
N SER A 297 -13.53 2.23 -10.03
CA SER A 297 -14.47 3.28 -9.61
C SER A 297 -14.61 3.32 -8.09
N LEU A 298 -14.74 2.17 -7.45
CA LEU A 298 -14.82 2.08 -5.98
C LEU A 298 -13.49 2.43 -5.30
N ALA A 299 -12.35 2.06 -5.88
CA ALA A 299 -11.05 2.45 -5.34
C ALA A 299 -10.85 3.97 -5.42
N CYS A 300 -11.17 4.61 -6.54
CA CYS A 300 -11.11 6.08 -6.69
C CYS A 300 -12.11 6.79 -5.76
N LEU A 301 -13.29 6.21 -5.53
CA LEU A 301 -14.30 6.73 -4.59
C LEU A 301 -13.74 6.80 -3.15
N LEU A 302 -13.00 5.78 -2.74
CA LEU A 302 -12.42 5.68 -1.40
C LEU A 302 -11.12 6.47 -1.24
N HIS A 303 -10.39 6.71 -2.33
CA HIS A 303 -9.04 7.26 -2.30
C HIS A 303 -9.03 8.79 -2.35
N PRO A 304 -8.22 9.46 -1.50
CA PRO A 304 -7.55 8.92 -0.30
C PRO A 304 -8.52 8.84 0.88
N THR A 305 -8.42 7.75 1.66
CA THR A 305 -9.23 7.59 2.87
C THR A 305 -8.80 8.56 3.98
N PRO A 306 -9.64 8.82 4.99
CA PRO A 306 -9.23 9.59 6.17
C PRO A 306 -8.10 8.95 6.97
N ALA A 307 -7.78 7.67 6.74
CA ALA A 307 -6.60 7.02 7.31
C ALA A 307 -5.28 7.62 6.75
N LEU A 308 -5.31 8.23 5.55
CA LEU A 308 -4.16 8.82 4.88
C LEU A 308 -4.25 10.34 4.71
N SER A 309 -5.45 10.90 4.66
CA SER A 309 -5.67 12.34 4.50
C SER A 309 -6.17 13.00 5.78
N GLY A 310 -7.30 12.57 6.29
CA GLY A 310 -8.01 13.14 7.42
C GLY A 310 -9.47 13.44 7.10
N PHE A 311 -10.14 14.10 8.02
CA PHE A 311 -11.57 14.39 7.92
C PHE A 311 -11.89 15.78 8.52
N PRO A 312 -12.77 16.58 7.91
CA PRO A 312 -13.31 16.46 6.55
C PRO A 312 -12.23 16.52 5.47
N HIS A 313 -12.42 15.76 4.40
CA HIS A 313 -11.37 15.47 3.40
C HIS A 313 -10.70 16.71 2.81
N GLN A 314 -11.47 17.70 2.33
CA GLN A 314 -10.93 18.89 1.68
C GLN A 314 -10.15 19.80 2.66
N ALA A 315 -10.62 19.93 3.89
CA ALA A 315 -9.92 20.71 4.92
C ALA A 315 -8.59 20.03 5.29
N ALA A 316 -8.60 18.72 5.47
CA ALA A 316 -7.40 17.93 5.76
C ALA A 316 -6.37 18.02 4.61
N LYS A 317 -6.80 17.90 3.34
CA LYS A 317 -5.89 18.04 2.17
C LYS A 317 -5.22 19.43 2.11
N ARG A 318 -5.96 20.49 2.36
CA ARG A 318 -5.39 21.86 2.42
C ARG A 318 -4.35 21.98 3.52
N LEU A 319 -4.65 21.44 4.70
CA LEU A 319 -3.74 21.50 5.84
C LEU A 319 -2.46 20.67 5.60
N ILE A 320 -2.56 19.51 4.96
CA ILE A 320 -1.41 18.73 4.53
C ILE A 320 -0.52 19.54 3.58
N ALA A 321 -1.11 20.14 2.54
CA ALA A 321 -0.37 20.96 1.57
C ALA A 321 0.29 22.19 2.19
N GLU A 322 -0.28 22.75 3.27
CA GLU A 322 0.28 23.88 4.00
C GLU A 322 1.44 23.47 4.93
N LEU A 323 1.33 22.31 5.58
CA LEU A 323 2.24 21.91 6.64
C LEU A 323 3.40 21.04 6.16
N GLU A 324 3.18 20.11 5.23
CA GLU A 324 4.23 19.22 4.75
C GLU A 324 5.17 19.95 3.76
N PRO A 325 6.50 19.96 4.02
CA PRO A 325 7.46 20.64 3.14
C PRO A 325 7.90 19.79 1.94
N PHE A 326 7.09 18.81 1.53
CA PHE A 326 7.36 17.89 0.42
C PHE A 326 6.07 17.41 -0.24
N ASP A 327 6.18 16.90 -1.46
CA ASP A 327 5.12 16.20 -2.16
C ASP A 327 5.15 14.71 -1.81
N ARG A 328 4.02 14.15 -1.43
CA ARG A 328 3.87 12.72 -1.13
C ARG A 328 4.02 11.83 -2.35
N GLN A 329 3.75 12.35 -3.54
CA GLN A 329 3.73 11.58 -4.79
C GLN A 329 2.87 10.31 -4.63
N LEU A 330 3.47 9.12 -4.76
CA LEU A 330 2.77 7.84 -4.64
C LEU A 330 2.54 7.38 -3.19
N PHE A 331 3.24 7.96 -2.22
CA PHE A 331 3.00 7.63 -0.80
C PHE A 331 1.63 8.11 -0.35
N GLY A 332 0.89 7.25 0.34
CA GLY A 332 -0.51 7.51 0.71
C GLY A 332 -1.48 7.45 -0.47
N GLY A 333 -0.98 7.14 -1.65
CA GLY A 333 -1.76 6.76 -2.81
C GLY A 333 -2.24 5.32 -2.74
N ILE A 334 -2.53 4.72 -3.90
CA ILE A 334 -2.95 3.33 -4.00
C ILE A 334 -2.12 2.58 -5.04
N VAL A 335 -1.91 1.29 -4.82
CA VAL A 335 -1.22 0.38 -5.73
C VAL A 335 -2.03 -0.89 -5.90
N GLY A 336 -2.07 -1.42 -7.12
CA GLY A 336 -2.82 -2.64 -7.37
C GLY A 336 -3.08 -2.92 -8.83
N TRP A 337 -4.22 -3.52 -9.09
CA TRP A 337 -4.62 -3.95 -10.43
C TRP A 337 -6.15 -3.95 -10.58
N CYS A 338 -6.61 -3.84 -11.82
CA CYS A 338 -7.97 -4.18 -12.22
C CYS A 338 -7.98 -4.85 -13.59
N ASP A 339 -9.05 -5.58 -13.91
CA ASP A 339 -9.27 -6.19 -15.21
C ASP A 339 -10.43 -5.53 -15.96
N ASP A 340 -10.63 -5.92 -17.21
CA ASP A 340 -11.70 -5.40 -18.07
C ASP A 340 -13.09 -6.01 -17.77
N GLU A 341 -13.16 -6.93 -16.79
CA GLU A 341 -14.41 -7.47 -16.26
C GLU A 341 -14.87 -6.72 -14.99
N GLY A 342 -14.09 -5.72 -14.56
CA GLY A 342 -14.38 -4.89 -13.39
C GLY A 342 -13.94 -5.48 -12.06
N ASN A 343 -13.16 -6.54 -12.06
CA ASN A 343 -12.52 -7.07 -10.86
C ASN A 343 -11.23 -6.32 -10.57
N GLY A 344 -10.73 -6.41 -9.35
CA GLY A 344 -9.45 -5.82 -9.02
C GLY A 344 -9.15 -5.83 -7.53
N GLU A 345 -7.93 -5.40 -7.22
CA GLU A 345 -7.40 -5.35 -5.87
C GLU A 345 -6.47 -4.15 -5.75
N TRP A 346 -6.81 -3.25 -4.82
CA TRP A 346 -6.09 -2.00 -4.56
C TRP A 346 -5.75 -1.90 -3.09
N VAL A 347 -4.50 -1.63 -2.79
CA VAL A 347 -3.99 -1.45 -1.42
C VAL A 347 -3.44 -0.05 -1.25
N VAL A 348 -3.44 0.44 -0.02
CA VAL A 348 -2.89 1.75 0.30
C VAL A 348 -1.36 1.70 0.19
N THR A 349 -0.77 2.70 -0.47
CA THR A 349 0.69 2.79 -0.66
C THR A 349 1.35 3.31 0.60
N ILE A 350 1.58 2.42 1.55
CA ILE A 350 2.29 2.67 2.81
C ILE A 350 3.30 1.54 3.08
N ARG A 351 4.17 1.73 4.05
CA ARG A 351 5.30 0.80 4.29
C ARG A 351 6.06 0.56 2.99
N CYS A 352 6.40 1.63 2.32
CA CYS A 352 6.95 1.63 0.97
C CYS A 352 8.19 2.52 0.88
N ALA A 353 8.94 2.32 -0.17
CA ALA A 353 10.05 3.18 -0.57
C ALA A 353 10.01 3.41 -2.08
N ARG A 354 10.41 4.61 -2.50
CA ARG A 354 10.77 4.89 -3.89
C ARG A 354 12.27 4.73 -4.04
N LEU A 355 12.66 3.85 -4.94
CA LEU A 355 14.05 3.61 -5.31
C LEU A 355 14.33 4.23 -6.66
N GLN A 356 15.40 5.01 -6.77
CA GLN A 356 15.91 5.51 -8.05
C GLN A 356 17.43 5.46 -8.06
N GLN A 357 17.97 4.49 -8.76
CA GLN A 357 19.40 4.22 -8.85
C GLN A 357 20.05 3.97 -7.48
N ARG A 358 20.57 5.01 -6.82
CA ARG A 358 21.25 4.98 -5.52
C ARG A 358 20.47 5.68 -4.41
N THR A 359 19.30 6.21 -4.73
CA THR A 359 18.51 6.98 -3.78
C THR A 359 17.28 6.17 -3.36
N LEU A 360 17.07 6.11 -2.05
CA LEU A 360 15.92 5.52 -1.41
C LEU A 360 15.14 6.62 -0.69
N ARG A 361 13.86 6.73 -0.95
CA ARG A 361 12.96 7.63 -0.22
C ARG A 361 11.90 6.83 0.50
N LEU A 362 11.92 6.89 1.82
CA LEU A 362 11.00 6.20 2.70
C LEU A 362 10.03 7.19 3.32
N PHE A 363 8.79 6.75 3.57
CA PHE A 363 7.73 7.61 4.12
C PHE A 363 7.04 6.95 5.31
N ALA A 364 6.58 7.78 6.25
CA ALA A 364 5.62 7.39 7.27
C ALA A 364 4.72 8.57 7.66
N GLY A 365 3.47 8.27 8.00
CA GLY A 365 2.51 9.24 8.50
C GLY A 365 1.84 8.78 9.78
N ALA A 366 1.29 9.74 10.52
CA ALA A 366 0.50 9.53 11.72
C ALA A 366 -0.75 10.39 11.69
N GLY A 367 -1.87 9.83 12.19
CA GLY A 367 -3.14 10.54 12.31
C GLY A 367 -3.12 11.49 13.51
N ILE A 368 -3.34 12.76 13.25
CA ILE A 368 -3.38 13.82 14.26
C ILE A 368 -4.82 14.15 14.61
N VAL A 369 -5.13 14.03 15.88
CA VAL A 369 -6.40 14.38 16.51
C VAL A 369 -6.13 15.30 17.73
N PRO A 370 -7.12 15.92 18.38
CA PRO A 370 -6.87 16.84 19.48
C PRO A 370 -6.03 16.28 20.63
N ALA A 371 -6.10 14.96 20.85
CA ALA A 371 -5.35 14.26 21.90
C ALA A 371 -3.94 13.82 21.48
N SER A 372 -3.51 14.11 20.25
CA SER A 372 -2.17 13.74 19.75
C SER A 372 -1.07 14.53 20.44
N SER A 373 0.03 13.84 20.78
CA SER A 373 1.22 14.50 21.33
C SER A 373 2.35 14.54 20.29
N PRO A 374 3.02 15.66 20.06
CA PRO A 374 4.07 15.79 19.05
C PRO A 374 5.14 14.69 19.13
N LEU A 375 5.68 14.44 20.32
CA LEU A 375 6.70 13.41 20.52
C LEU A 375 6.15 11.98 20.35
N GLY A 376 4.87 11.76 20.68
CA GLY A 376 4.19 10.49 20.46
C GLY A 376 4.10 10.17 18.98
N GLU A 377 3.67 11.13 18.15
CA GLU A 377 3.53 10.95 16.71
C GLU A 377 4.90 10.84 16.00
N TRP A 378 5.93 11.55 16.49
CA TRP A 378 7.31 11.34 16.02
C TRP A 378 7.78 9.90 16.24
N ARG A 379 7.53 9.34 17.43
CA ARG A 379 7.89 7.95 17.75
C ARG A 379 7.10 6.95 16.92
N GLU A 380 5.81 7.20 16.72
CA GLU A 380 4.94 6.35 15.91
C GLU A 380 5.41 6.28 14.45
N THR A 381 5.68 7.43 13.82
CA THR A 381 6.24 7.46 12.46
C THR A 381 7.61 6.80 12.40
N GLY A 382 8.44 6.92 13.43
CA GLY A 382 9.71 6.21 13.55
C GLY A 382 9.54 4.70 13.49
N VAL A 383 8.60 4.13 14.26
CA VAL A 383 8.30 2.69 14.22
C VAL A 383 7.79 2.26 12.85
N LYS A 384 6.96 3.07 12.20
CA LYS A 384 6.47 2.78 10.84
C LYS A 384 7.59 2.76 9.79
N LEU A 385 8.58 3.62 9.92
CA LEU A 385 9.77 3.64 9.05
C LEU A 385 10.66 2.41 9.22
N THR A 386 10.70 1.79 10.41
CA THR A 386 11.53 0.61 10.65
C THR A 386 11.18 -0.57 9.75
N THR A 387 9.94 -0.69 9.27
CA THR A 387 9.57 -1.74 8.31
C THR A 387 10.49 -1.72 7.09
N MET A 388 10.69 -0.55 6.49
CA MET A 388 11.57 -0.42 5.31
C MET A 388 13.04 -0.34 5.68
N LEU A 389 13.40 0.31 6.78
CA LEU A 389 14.78 0.36 7.26
C LEU A 389 15.33 -1.05 7.54
N ASN A 390 14.53 -1.95 8.12
CA ASN A 390 14.87 -3.35 8.32
C ASN A 390 15.15 -4.08 7.01
N VAL A 391 14.32 -3.84 5.99
CA VAL A 391 14.51 -4.43 4.66
C VAL A 391 15.83 -3.98 4.05
N PHE A 392 16.20 -2.73 4.24
CA PHE A 392 17.47 -2.18 3.76
C PHE A 392 18.68 -2.52 4.64
N GLY A 393 18.46 -3.09 5.84
CA GLY A 393 19.54 -3.36 6.81
C GLY A 393 20.13 -2.10 7.42
N LEU A 394 19.32 -1.06 7.59
CA LEU A 394 19.72 0.30 8.01
C LEU A 394 19.16 0.72 9.38
N ASN A 395 18.85 -0.22 10.25
CA ASN A 395 18.44 0.05 11.64
C ASN A 395 19.63 0.20 12.56
#